data_f38997a132798ac15ce945a98373d8da
#
_entry.id   f38997a132798ac15ce945a98373d8da
#
_cell.length_a   1.000
_cell.length_b   1.000
_cell.length_c   1.000
_cell.angle_alpha   90.00
_cell.angle_beta   90.00
_cell.angle_gamma   90.00
#
_symmetry.space_group_name_H-M   'P 1'
#
loop_
_entity.id
_entity.type
_entity.pdbx_description
1 polymer ?
#
loop_
_entity_poly.entity_id
_entity_poly.type
_entity_poly.pdbx_seq_one_letter_code
_entity_poly.pdbx_strand_id
1 'polypeptide(L)'
;MSKTNVLKINSENAVRVKELFSNHIPLKISQLDNLLKGDGFSITDLSSLHAPLDIPIPDPPAPEDEVDIHFCGFIKGNERIVKLLDIVKPEIMALKETCITVSCWISHLIPKIEDGNDFGVAIQEKILERITAVKTKVEGFQTNINKYFSERGDAVAKASKDTHVMDYRSLVHEKDEAAYSEIRVIMLDIRGFYAELYDVISKNLEKVTNPKGEEKPSMY
;
A
#
# COMPACT_ATOMS: atom_id res chain seq x y z
N MET A 1 -12.83 13.69 -29.74
CA MET A 1 -13.81 13.68 -28.64
C MET A 1 -14.57 14.98 -28.62
N SER A 2 -15.90 14.96 -28.49
CA SER A 2 -16.73 16.17 -28.42
C SER A 2 -16.46 16.89 -27.07
N LYS A 3 -16.42 18.24 -27.08
CA LYS A 3 -16.35 19.08 -25.86
C LYS A 3 -17.38 18.66 -24.80
N THR A 4 -18.55 18.24 -25.22
CA THR A 4 -19.66 17.77 -24.38
C THR A 4 -19.30 16.52 -23.57
N ASN A 5 -18.55 15.57 -24.15
CA ASN A 5 -18.16 14.34 -23.46
C ASN A 5 -17.12 14.60 -22.37
N VAL A 6 -16.19 15.54 -22.60
CA VAL A 6 -15.18 15.92 -21.60
C VAL A 6 -15.86 16.62 -20.40
N LEU A 7 -16.78 17.55 -20.64
CA LEU A 7 -17.54 18.23 -19.59
C LEU A 7 -18.38 17.24 -18.75
N LYS A 8 -18.95 16.21 -19.39
CA LYS A 8 -19.69 15.16 -18.68
C LYS A 8 -18.78 14.36 -17.74
N ILE A 9 -17.60 13.93 -18.22
CA ILE A 9 -16.62 13.22 -17.39
C ILE A 9 -16.19 14.07 -16.18
N ASN A 10 -15.99 15.37 -16.37
CA ASN A 10 -15.61 16.27 -15.29
C ASN A 10 -16.70 16.41 -14.23
N SER A 11 -17.98 16.50 -14.65
CA SER A 11 -19.11 16.57 -13.73
C SER A 11 -19.30 15.26 -12.94
N GLU A 12 -19.13 14.12 -13.58
CA GLU A 12 -19.18 12.80 -12.94
C GLU A 12 -18.04 12.63 -11.93
N ASN A 13 -16.83 13.08 -12.25
CA ASN A 13 -15.70 13.09 -11.32
C ASN A 13 -15.98 13.98 -10.10
N ALA A 14 -16.54 15.15 -10.26
CA ALA A 14 -16.86 16.04 -9.14
C ALA A 14 -17.87 15.41 -8.18
N VAL A 15 -18.91 14.73 -8.69
CA VAL A 15 -19.88 14.01 -7.88
C VAL A 15 -19.20 12.85 -7.13
N ARG A 16 -18.39 12.06 -7.84
CA ARG A 16 -17.64 10.94 -7.25
C ARG A 16 -16.70 11.39 -6.14
N VAL A 17 -15.98 12.48 -6.33
CA VAL A 17 -15.07 13.04 -5.31
C VAL A 17 -15.85 13.55 -4.09
N LYS A 18 -16.99 14.21 -4.30
CA LYS A 18 -17.83 14.65 -3.19
C LYS A 18 -18.28 13.48 -2.31
N GLU A 19 -18.74 12.38 -2.91
CA GLU A 19 -19.13 11.16 -2.20
C GLU A 19 -17.92 10.52 -1.48
N LEU A 20 -16.77 10.51 -2.14
CA LEU A 20 -15.52 9.98 -1.63
C LEU A 20 -15.11 10.68 -0.31
N PHE A 21 -15.15 12.01 -0.26
CA PHE A 21 -14.80 12.78 0.94
C PHE A 21 -15.92 12.81 1.99
N SER A 22 -17.19 12.80 1.60
CA SER A 22 -18.30 12.83 2.56
C SER A 22 -18.48 11.52 3.30
N ASN A 23 -18.27 10.39 2.64
CA ASN A 23 -18.66 9.08 3.17
C ASN A 23 -17.51 8.06 3.12
N HIS A 24 -16.86 7.90 1.96
CA HIS A 24 -15.99 6.75 1.72
C HIS A 24 -14.68 6.85 2.50
N ILE A 25 -13.97 7.98 2.45
CA ILE A 25 -12.69 8.16 3.13
C ILE A 25 -12.83 8.07 4.66
N PRO A 26 -13.79 8.77 5.32
CA PRO A 26 -13.99 8.61 6.77
C PRO A 26 -14.30 7.19 7.19
N LEU A 27 -15.15 6.49 6.43
CA LEU A 27 -15.49 5.08 6.69
C LEU A 27 -14.26 4.19 6.50
N LYS A 28 -13.49 4.40 5.45
CA LYS A 28 -12.26 3.64 5.15
C LYS A 28 -11.22 3.79 6.27
N ILE A 29 -10.99 5.00 6.77
CA ILE A 29 -10.09 5.26 7.90
C ILE A 29 -10.52 4.44 9.13
N SER A 30 -11.81 4.45 9.45
CA SER A 30 -12.36 3.68 10.58
C SER A 30 -12.22 2.17 10.37
N GLN A 31 -12.47 1.68 9.16
CA GLN A 31 -12.31 0.25 8.82
C GLN A 31 -10.85 -0.20 8.96
N LEU A 32 -9.90 0.59 8.44
CA LEU A 32 -8.47 0.29 8.54
C LEU A 32 -7.99 0.33 9.99
N ASP A 33 -8.49 1.27 10.80
CA ASP A 33 -8.16 1.35 12.23
C ASP A 33 -8.67 0.11 13.00
N ASN A 34 -9.85 -0.39 12.66
CA ASN A 34 -10.39 -1.63 13.22
C ASN A 34 -9.60 -2.87 12.78
N LEU A 35 -9.21 -2.95 11.52
CA LEU A 35 -8.36 -4.04 11.01
C LEU A 35 -7.01 -4.07 11.73
N LEU A 36 -6.37 -2.92 11.94
CA LEU A 36 -5.08 -2.80 12.65
C LEU A 36 -5.14 -3.23 14.12
N LYS A 37 -6.32 -3.14 14.74
CA LYS A 37 -6.58 -3.61 16.11
C LYS A 37 -6.99 -5.08 16.18
N GLY A 38 -7.35 -5.68 15.05
CA GLY A 38 -7.74 -7.08 14.96
C GLY A 38 -6.55 -8.03 15.14
N ASP A 39 -6.84 -9.27 15.54
CA ASP A 39 -5.85 -10.29 15.90
C ASP A 39 -4.79 -10.55 14.81
N GLY A 40 -5.18 -10.41 13.53
CA GLY A 40 -4.26 -10.62 12.41
C GLY A 40 -3.13 -9.57 12.32
N PHE A 41 -3.40 -8.32 12.71
CA PHE A 41 -2.45 -7.20 12.63
C PHE A 41 -1.90 -6.76 13.99
N SER A 42 -2.32 -7.36 15.09
CA SER A 42 -1.89 -7.01 16.46
C SER A 42 -1.05 -8.09 17.13
N ILE A 43 -0.40 -8.94 16.35
CA ILE A 43 0.46 -10.02 16.84
C ILE A 43 1.65 -9.41 17.59
N THR A 44 1.83 -9.78 18.84
CA THR A 44 2.94 -9.36 19.70
C THR A 44 4.02 -10.42 19.80
N ASP A 45 3.63 -11.70 19.76
CA ASP A 45 4.57 -12.83 19.74
C ASP A 45 4.80 -13.27 18.29
N LEU A 46 5.89 -12.77 17.70
CA LEU A 46 6.26 -13.04 16.31
C LEU A 46 6.59 -14.52 16.07
N SER A 47 7.00 -15.26 17.10
CA SER A 47 7.24 -16.70 16.95
C SER A 47 6.00 -17.48 16.54
N SER A 48 4.80 -16.96 16.84
CA SER A 48 3.54 -17.52 16.40
C SER A 48 3.35 -17.50 14.87
N LEU A 49 4.15 -16.72 14.15
CA LEU A 49 4.13 -16.65 12.67
C LEU A 49 4.96 -17.77 12.03
N HIS A 50 5.78 -18.49 12.79
CA HIS A 50 6.62 -19.55 12.29
C HIS A 50 5.76 -20.68 11.68
N ALA A 51 5.87 -20.89 10.38
CA ALA A 51 5.25 -22.01 9.70
C ALA A 51 6.17 -23.24 9.80
N PRO A 52 5.62 -24.45 9.97
CA PRO A 52 6.43 -25.68 9.93
C PRO A 52 7.20 -25.77 8.60
N LEU A 53 8.48 -26.06 8.67
CA LEU A 53 9.31 -26.35 7.53
C LEU A 53 9.45 -27.89 7.45
N ASP A 54 8.75 -28.50 6.49
CA ASP A 54 8.81 -29.95 6.23
C ASP A 54 10.13 -30.30 5.52
N ILE A 55 11.26 -29.92 6.11
CA ILE A 55 12.60 -30.22 5.64
C ILE A 55 13.22 -31.22 6.62
N PRO A 56 13.38 -32.50 6.26
CA PRO A 56 13.98 -33.50 7.13
C PRO A 56 15.43 -33.13 7.43
N ILE A 57 15.86 -33.40 8.67
CA ILE A 57 17.28 -33.35 9.04
C ILE A 57 17.82 -34.78 8.85
N PRO A 58 18.75 -35.00 7.92
CA PRO A 58 19.33 -36.35 7.73
C PRO A 58 20.12 -36.74 8.97
N ASP A 59 20.10 -38.04 9.30
CA ASP A 59 20.97 -38.59 10.31
C ASP A 59 22.47 -38.42 9.89
N PRO A 60 23.40 -38.31 10.85
CA PRO A 60 24.82 -38.27 10.53
C PRO A 60 25.19 -39.47 9.67
N PRO A 61 25.92 -39.29 8.54
CA PRO A 61 26.29 -40.42 7.66
C PRO A 61 27.08 -41.46 8.43
N ALA A 62 26.65 -42.70 8.35
CA ALA A 62 27.45 -43.85 8.80
C ALA A 62 28.69 -43.97 7.88
N PRO A 63 29.85 -44.47 8.39
CA PRO A 63 31.12 -44.42 7.67
C PRO A 63 31.16 -45.14 6.32
N GLU A 64 30.14 -45.87 5.93
CA GLU A 64 30.09 -46.72 4.73
C GLU A 64 28.85 -46.44 3.82
N ASP A 65 28.00 -45.42 4.10
CA ASP A 65 26.81 -45.22 3.30
C ASP A 65 27.06 -44.28 2.12
N GLU A 66 26.58 -44.70 0.95
CA GLU A 66 26.41 -43.84 -0.24
C GLU A 66 25.55 -42.62 0.14
N VAL A 67 25.92 -41.46 -0.38
CA VAL A 67 25.20 -40.17 -0.15
C VAL A 67 23.77 -40.32 -0.67
N ASP A 68 22.85 -40.64 0.22
CA ASP A 68 21.43 -40.66 -0.08
C ASP A 68 20.95 -39.22 -0.23
N ILE A 69 20.72 -38.81 -1.48
CA ILE A 69 20.20 -37.47 -1.79
C ILE A 69 18.74 -37.45 -1.35
N HIS A 70 18.49 -36.99 -0.11
CA HIS A 70 17.14 -36.78 0.37
C HIS A 70 16.51 -35.61 -0.38
N PHE A 71 15.62 -35.89 -1.31
CA PHE A 71 14.77 -34.86 -1.91
C PHE A 71 13.74 -34.41 -0.89
N CYS A 72 13.76 -33.10 -0.61
CA CYS A 72 12.64 -32.46 0.13
C CYS A 72 11.38 -32.54 -0.74
N GLY A 73 10.26 -32.90 -0.14
CA GLY A 73 8.96 -32.84 -0.77
C GLY A 73 8.50 -31.39 -1.02
N PHE A 74 7.24 -31.23 -1.30
CA PHE A 74 6.63 -29.92 -1.51
C PHE A 74 6.63 -29.09 -0.23
N ILE A 75 7.34 -27.96 -0.21
CA ILE A 75 7.44 -27.06 0.94
C ILE A 75 6.42 -25.93 0.78
N LYS A 76 5.49 -25.81 1.72
CA LYS A 76 4.43 -24.81 1.69
C LYS A 76 4.95 -23.41 2.03
N GLY A 77 4.29 -22.41 1.47
CA GLY A 77 4.45 -21.03 1.89
C GLY A 77 3.87 -20.76 3.29
N ASN A 78 4.12 -19.58 3.84
CA ASN A 78 3.51 -19.16 5.11
C ASN A 78 2.08 -18.68 4.85
N GLU A 79 1.10 -19.52 5.16
CA GLU A 79 -0.32 -19.23 4.93
C GLU A 79 -0.83 -18.02 5.73
N ARG A 80 -0.24 -17.71 6.90
CA ARG A 80 -0.61 -16.53 7.69
C ARG A 80 -0.21 -15.25 6.97
N ILE A 81 1.00 -15.19 6.44
CA ILE A 81 1.48 -14.05 5.66
C ILE A 81 0.64 -13.90 4.38
N VAL A 82 0.32 -14.99 3.68
CA VAL A 82 -0.51 -14.96 2.46
C VAL A 82 -1.89 -14.38 2.78
N LYS A 83 -2.56 -14.81 3.85
CA LYS A 83 -3.86 -14.27 4.26
C LYS A 83 -3.81 -12.76 4.57
N LEU A 84 -2.74 -12.28 5.20
CA LEU A 84 -2.57 -10.84 5.46
C LEU A 84 -2.36 -10.08 4.14
N LEU A 85 -1.58 -10.63 3.22
CA LEU A 85 -1.38 -10.03 1.90
C LEU A 85 -2.68 -9.97 1.09
N ASP A 86 -3.56 -10.96 1.21
CA ASP A 86 -4.87 -10.96 0.54
C ASP A 86 -5.79 -9.83 1.07
N ILE A 87 -5.59 -9.40 2.32
CA ILE A 87 -6.28 -8.23 2.89
C ILE A 87 -5.62 -6.92 2.40
N VAL A 88 -4.30 -6.87 2.37
CA VAL A 88 -3.55 -5.63 2.09
C VAL A 88 -3.56 -5.25 0.61
N LYS A 89 -3.44 -6.21 -0.30
CA LYS A 89 -3.40 -5.95 -1.75
C LYS A 89 -4.59 -5.15 -2.27
N PRO A 90 -5.86 -5.48 -1.92
CA PRO A 90 -7.02 -4.68 -2.31
C PRO A 90 -6.96 -3.25 -1.74
N GLU A 91 -6.45 -3.07 -0.52
CA GLU A 91 -6.34 -1.74 0.09
C GLU A 91 -5.28 -0.87 -0.60
N ILE A 92 -4.16 -1.46 -1.03
CA ILE A 92 -3.15 -0.79 -1.88
C ILE A 92 -3.79 -0.30 -3.19
N MET A 93 -4.58 -1.15 -3.85
CA MET A 93 -5.26 -0.81 -5.10
C MET A 93 -6.28 0.31 -4.88
N ALA A 94 -7.12 0.19 -3.86
CA ALA A 94 -8.15 1.18 -3.55
C ALA A 94 -7.55 2.56 -3.26
N LEU A 95 -6.45 2.64 -2.52
CA LEU A 95 -5.75 3.91 -2.27
C LEU A 95 -5.19 4.49 -3.57
N LYS A 96 -4.58 3.68 -4.42
CA LYS A 96 -4.06 4.12 -5.73
C LYS A 96 -5.16 4.71 -6.61
N GLU A 97 -6.30 4.06 -6.71
CA GLU A 97 -7.47 4.53 -7.45
C GLU A 97 -8.02 5.85 -6.85
N THR A 98 -8.08 5.95 -5.53
CA THR A 98 -8.46 7.17 -4.83
C THR A 98 -7.53 8.33 -5.18
N CYS A 99 -6.23 8.13 -5.13
CA CYS A 99 -5.23 9.13 -5.49
C CYS A 99 -5.40 9.58 -6.95
N ILE A 100 -5.63 8.66 -7.88
CA ILE A 100 -5.87 8.98 -9.30
C ILE A 100 -7.13 9.83 -9.45
N THR A 101 -8.23 9.43 -8.81
CA THR A 101 -9.53 10.12 -8.90
C THR A 101 -9.41 11.56 -8.38
N VAL A 102 -8.77 11.75 -7.21
CA VAL A 102 -8.59 13.08 -6.62
C VAL A 102 -7.63 13.94 -7.44
N SER A 103 -6.54 13.37 -7.94
CA SER A 103 -5.61 14.08 -8.83
C SER A 103 -6.29 14.58 -10.10
N CYS A 104 -7.09 13.73 -10.75
CA CYS A 104 -7.85 14.12 -11.94
C CYS A 104 -8.83 15.27 -11.62
N TRP A 105 -9.54 15.19 -10.51
CA TRP A 105 -10.46 16.23 -10.09
C TRP A 105 -9.76 17.58 -9.87
N ILE A 106 -8.66 17.61 -9.10
CA ILE A 106 -7.89 18.84 -8.85
C ILE A 106 -7.34 19.39 -10.16
N SER A 107 -6.77 18.55 -11.03
CA SER A 107 -6.23 18.97 -12.34
C SER A 107 -7.27 19.64 -13.21
N HIS A 108 -8.54 19.23 -13.13
CA HIS A 108 -9.63 19.89 -13.86
C HIS A 108 -10.04 21.24 -13.26
N LEU A 109 -9.76 21.48 -11.99
CA LEU A 109 -10.05 22.73 -11.31
C LEU A 109 -8.94 23.78 -11.46
N ILE A 110 -7.79 23.42 -12.00
CA ILE A 110 -6.72 24.37 -12.33
C ILE A 110 -7.24 25.31 -13.42
N PRO A 111 -7.26 26.64 -13.17
CA PRO A 111 -7.77 27.61 -14.13
C PRO A 111 -6.83 27.77 -15.30
N LYS A 112 -7.27 28.55 -16.30
CA LYS A 112 -6.39 28.99 -17.39
C LYS A 112 -5.14 29.70 -16.85
N ILE A 113 -4.04 29.59 -17.58
CA ILE A 113 -2.80 30.34 -17.28
C ILE A 113 -3.06 31.80 -17.65
N GLU A 114 -3.19 32.63 -16.64
CA GLU A 114 -3.43 34.08 -16.77
C GLU A 114 -2.65 34.78 -15.65
N ASP A 115 -2.18 36.01 -15.93
CA ASP A 115 -1.55 36.83 -14.91
C ASP A 115 -2.55 37.17 -13.78
N GLY A 116 -2.10 37.12 -12.53
CA GLY A 116 -2.90 37.47 -11.39
C GLY A 116 -2.79 36.51 -10.22
N ASN A 117 -3.75 36.52 -9.30
CA ASN A 117 -3.72 35.80 -8.03
C ASN A 117 -3.53 34.28 -8.18
N ASP A 118 -2.26 33.81 -8.07
CA ASP A 118 -1.88 32.41 -8.26
C ASP A 118 -1.74 31.63 -6.95
N PHE A 119 -2.06 32.24 -5.81
CA PHE A 119 -1.91 31.59 -4.51
C PHE A 119 -2.73 30.30 -4.38
N GLY A 120 -4.00 30.33 -4.85
CA GLY A 120 -4.85 29.13 -4.86
C GLY A 120 -4.35 28.06 -5.81
N VAL A 121 -3.78 28.45 -6.96
CA VAL A 121 -3.16 27.51 -7.92
C VAL A 121 -1.94 26.84 -7.30
N ALA A 122 -1.10 27.60 -6.61
CA ALA A 122 0.05 27.04 -5.88
C ALA A 122 -0.36 26.03 -4.80
N ILE A 123 -1.51 26.22 -4.15
CA ILE A 123 -2.08 25.24 -3.22
C ILE A 123 -2.51 23.97 -3.95
N GLN A 124 -3.21 24.09 -5.09
CA GLN A 124 -3.61 22.94 -5.92
C GLN A 124 -2.38 22.13 -6.37
N GLU A 125 -1.32 22.80 -6.83
CA GLU A 125 -0.06 22.17 -7.25
C GLU A 125 0.64 21.44 -6.11
N LYS A 126 0.69 22.05 -4.91
CA LYS A 126 1.26 21.42 -3.71
C LYS A 126 0.50 20.16 -3.29
N ILE A 127 -0.81 20.16 -3.39
CA ILE A 127 -1.62 18.99 -3.08
C ILE A 127 -1.37 17.89 -4.12
N LEU A 128 -1.30 18.23 -5.42
CA LEU A 128 -0.97 17.28 -6.49
C LEU A 128 0.42 16.67 -6.32
N GLU A 129 1.42 17.47 -5.95
CA GLU A 129 2.77 17.00 -5.62
C GLU A 129 2.73 15.96 -4.50
N ARG A 130 1.97 16.25 -3.42
CA ARG A 130 1.82 15.33 -2.29
C ARG A 130 1.12 14.03 -2.69
N ILE A 131 0.05 14.10 -3.46
CA ILE A 131 -0.65 12.90 -3.96
C ILE A 131 0.28 12.07 -4.85
N THR A 132 1.11 12.70 -5.66
CA THR A 132 2.09 12.00 -6.50
C THR A 132 3.13 11.27 -5.66
N ALA A 133 3.62 11.88 -4.58
CA ALA A 133 4.54 11.24 -3.64
C ALA A 133 3.89 10.01 -2.97
N VAL A 134 2.63 10.10 -2.58
CA VAL A 134 1.86 8.96 -2.03
C VAL A 134 1.74 7.84 -3.08
N LYS A 135 1.40 8.16 -4.33
CA LYS A 135 1.32 7.16 -5.41
C LYS A 135 2.63 6.40 -5.60
N THR A 136 3.75 7.12 -5.62
CA THR A 136 5.10 6.52 -5.75
C THR A 136 5.38 5.57 -4.59
N LYS A 137 5.04 5.96 -3.35
CA LYS A 137 5.22 5.10 -2.19
C LYS A 137 4.35 3.84 -2.26
N VAL A 138 3.11 3.98 -2.70
CA VAL A 138 2.17 2.86 -2.87
C VAL A 138 2.65 1.87 -3.95
N GLU A 139 3.27 2.35 -5.01
CA GLU A 139 3.89 1.49 -6.03
C GLU A 139 5.06 0.66 -5.45
N GLY A 140 5.82 1.24 -4.51
CA GLY A 140 6.86 0.53 -3.77
C GLY A 140 6.34 -0.64 -2.93
N PHE A 141 5.12 -0.56 -2.41
CA PHE A 141 4.52 -1.65 -1.62
C PHE A 141 4.40 -2.96 -2.41
N GLN A 142 4.00 -2.89 -3.68
CA GLN A 142 3.93 -4.08 -4.53
C GLN A 142 5.31 -4.69 -4.78
N THR A 143 6.32 -3.85 -4.93
CA THR A 143 7.72 -4.31 -5.07
C THR A 143 8.19 -5.04 -3.82
N ASN A 144 7.87 -4.52 -2.62
CA ASN A 144 8.23 -5.15 -1.36
C ASN A 144 7.55 -6.51 -1.18
N ILE A 145 6.28 -6.64 -1.59
CA ILE A 145 5.57 -7.92 -1.57
C ILE A 145 6.26 -8.96 -2.48
N ASN A 146 6.63 -8.56 -3.69
CA ASN A 146 7.32 -9.46 -4.62
C ASN A 146 8.70 -9.88 -4.08
N LYS A 147 9.42 -8.93 -3.47
CA LYS A 147 10.71 -9.16 -2.83
C LYS A 147 10.61 -10.20 -1.70
N TYR A 148 9.57 -10.13 -0.87
CA TYR A 148 9.34 -11.13 0.18
C TYR A 148 9.29 -12.55 -0.39
N PHE A 149 8.49 -12.80 -1.42
CA PHE A 149 8.37 -14.14 -2.00
C PHE A 149 9.69 -14.65 -2.60
N SER A 150 10.44 -13.77 -3.28
CA SER A 150 11.75 -14.11 -3.83
C SER A 150 12.75 -14.47 -2.73
N GLU A 151 12.91 -13.58 -1.74
CA GLU A 151 13.88 -13.77 -0.65
C GLU A 151 13.55 -14.96 0.25
N ARG A 152 12.23 -15.18 0.52
CA ARG A 152 11.80 -16.35 1.27
C ARG A 152 12.05 -17.65 0.48
N GLY A 153 11.76 -17.64 -0.82
CA GLY A 153 12.01 -18.78 -1.69
C GLY A 153 13.49 -19.15 -1.71
N ASP A 154 14.39 -18.17 -1.81
CA ASP A 154 15.83 -18.37 -1.77
C ASP A 154 16.29 -18.93 -0.42
N ALA A 155 15.74 -18.44 0.70
CA ALA A 155 16.04 -18.95 2.03
C ALA A 155 15.58 -20.39 2.21
N VAL A 156 14.37 -20.74 1.73
CA VAL A 156 13.84 -22.10 1.75
C VAL A 156 14.71 -23.04 0.89
N ALA A 157 15.11 -22.59 -0.31
CA ALA A 157 16.00 -23.38 -1.18
C ALA A 157 17.34 -23.69 -0.52
N LYS A 158 17.94 -22.71 0.18
CA LYS A 158 19.18 -22.93 0.96
C LYS A 158 18.96 -23.92 2.12
N ALA A 159 17.89 -23.74 2.88
CA ALA A 159 17.54 -24.64 3.99
C ALA A 159 17.29 -26.08 3.51
N SER A 160 16.75 -26.25 2.31
CA SER A 160 16.50 -27.57 1.70
C SER A 160 17.77 -28.24 1.16
N LYS A 161 18.75 -27.43 0.74
CA LYS A 161 20.04 -27.93 0.23
C LYS A 161 20.97 -28.29 1.38
N ASP A 162 21.15 -27.39 2.32
CA ASP A 162 22.09 -27.52 3.44
C ASP A 162 21.29 -27.79 4.73
N THR A 163 20.66 -28.96 4.79
CA THR A 163 19.59 -29.30 5.77
C THR A 163 20.06 -29.33 7.22
N HIS A 164 21.35 -29.53 7.48
CA HIS A 164 21.94 -29.54 8.82
C HIS A 164 22.41 -28.14 9.30
N VAL A 165 22.33 -27.11 8.44
CA VAL A 165 22.63 -25.72 8.82
C VAL A 165 21.37 -25.06 9.36
N MET A 166 21.24 -25.04 10.68
CA MET A 166 20.03 -24.53 11.36
C MET A 166 19.75 -23.04 11.08
N ASP A 167 20.80 -22.26 10.84
CA ASP A 167 20.67 -20.83 10.53
C ASP A 167 19.85 -20.56 9.26
N TYR A 168 19.91 -21.45 8.25
CA TYR A 168 19.09 -21.30 7.06
C TYR A 168 17.60 -21.50 7.35
N ARG A 169 17.26 -22.37 8.32
CA ARG A 169 15.87 -22.52 8.81
C ARG A 169 15.41 -21.31 9.57
N SER A 170 16.26 -20.79 10.47
CA SER A 170 16.00 -19.56 11.21
C SER A 170 15.78 -18.38 10.26
N LEU A 171 16.57 -18.28 9.19
CA LEU A 171 16.43 -17.23 8.18
C LEU A 171 15.04 -17.23 7.52
N VAL A 172 14.43 -18.38 7.26
CA VAL A 172 13.06 -18.45 6.72
C VAL A 172 12.05 -17.81 7.69
N HIS A 173 12.17 -18.12 8.98
CA HIS A 173 11.30 -17.55 9.99
C HIS A 173 11.52 -16.05 10.15
N GLU A 174 12.76 -15.57 10.14
CA GLU A 174 13.10 -14.15 10.18
C GLU A 174 12.50 -13.39 8.97
N LYS A 175 12.47 -14.00 7.78
CA LYS A 175 11.80 -13.43 6.61
C LYS A 175 10.29 -13.31 6.81
N ASP A 176 9.67 -14.28 7.44
CA ASP A 176 8.24 -14.26 7.73
C ASP A 176 7.89 -13.18 8.78
N GLU A 177 8.70 -13.03 9.83
CA GLU A 177 8.54 -11.98 10.85
C GLU A 177 8.75 -10.56 10.27
N ALA A 178 9.79 -10.39 9.45
CA ALA A 178 10.06 -9.13 8.77
C ALA A 178 8.92 -8.77 7.80
N ALA A 179 8.37 -9.74 7.07
CA ALA A 179 7.22 -9.54 6.19
C ALA A 179 5.97 -9.11 6.97
N TYR A 180 5.69 -9.72 8.13
CA TYR A 180 4.58 -9.30 8.98
C TYR A 180 4.73 -7.84 9.42
N SER A 181 5.93 -7.47 9.89
CA SER A 181 6.22 -6.10 10.32
C SER A 181 6.03 -5.10 9.19
N GLU A 182 6.50 -5.41 7.99
CA GLU A 182 6.33 -4.58 6.79
C GLU A 182 4.86 -4.47 6.37
N ILE A 183 4.11 -5.57 6.36
CA ILE A 183 2.68 -5.60 6.06
C ILE A 183 1.89 -4.70 7.02
N ARG A 184 2.22 -4.75 8.32
CA ARG A 184 1.60 -3.89 9.32
C ARG A 184 1.92 -2.41 9.07
N VAL A 185 3.16 -2.07 8.72
CA VAL A 185 3.59 -0.70 8.37
C VAL A 185 2.85 -0.22 7.13
N ILE A 186 2.71 -1.05 6.09
CA ILE A 186 1.93 -0.72 4.89
C ILE A 186 0.49 -0.35 5.25
N MET A 187 -0.17 -1.10 6.13
CA MET A 187 -1.54 -0.80 6.56
C MET A 187 -1.64 0.50 7.36
N LEU A 188 -0.65 0.77 8.22
CA LEU A 188 -0.56 2.05 8.95
C LEU A 188 -0.36 3.22 7.99
N ASP A 189 0.49 3.08 6.99
CA ASP A 189 0.72 4.08 5.96
C ASP A 189 -0.54 4.35 5.13
N ILE A 190 -1.24 3.30 4.68
CA ILE A 190 -2.49 3.43 3.91
C ILE A 190 -3.52 4.22 4.73
N ARG A 191 -3.74 3.86 5.99
CA ARG A 191 -4.63 4.61 6.89
C ARG A 191 -4.19 6.07 7.03
N GLY A 192 -2.89 6.29 7.23
CA GLY A 192 -2.30 7.62 7.37
C GLY A 192 -2.50 8.47 6.12
N PHE A 193 -2.33 7.91 4.93
CA PHE A 193 -2.53 8.62 3.67
C PHE A 193 -3.98 9.02 3.43
N TYR A 194 -4.95 8.15 3.77
CA TYR A 194 -6.36 8.53 3.72
C TYR A 194 -6.68 9.68 4.67
N ALA A 195 -6.15 9.64 5.90
CA ALA A 195 -6.35 10.70 6.88
C ALA A 195 -5.70 12.02 6.44
N GLU A 196 -4.48 11.98 5.91
CA GLU A 196 -3.78 13.14 5.39
C GLU A 196 -4.51 13.75 4.19
N LEU A 197 -4.95 12.93 3.24
CA LEU A 197 -5.69 13.36 2.07
C LEU A 197 -6.99 14.06 2.48
N TYR A 198 -7.72 13.45 3.41
CA TYR A 198 -8.94 14.04 3.96
C TYR A 198 -8.68 15.40 4.61
N ASP A 199 -7.67 15.49 5.47
CA ASP A 199 -7.34 16.71 6.21
C ASP A 199 -6.90 17.84 5.27
N VAL A 200 -6.00 17.54 4.34
CA VAL A 200 -5.44 18.55 3.44
C VAL A 200 -6.49 19.12 2.49
N ILE A 201 -7.38 18.29 1.96
CA ILE A 201 -8.46 18.74 1.07
C ILE A 201 -9.51 19.50 1.87
N SER A 202 -9.92 19.00 3.04
CA SER A 202 -10.93 19.64 3.88
C SER A 202 -10.51 21.05 4.32
N LYS A 203 -9.25 21.23 4.71
CA LYS A 203 -8.70 22.53 5.11
C LYS A 203 -8.57 23.54 3.97
N ASN A 204 -8.38 23.06 2.75
CA ASN A 204 -8.10 23.90 1.59
C ASN A 204 -9.22 23.85 0.53
N LEU A 205 -10.39 23.34 0.88
CA LEU A 205 -11.46 23.06 -0.07
C LEU A 205 -11.83 24.29 -0.91
N GLU A 206 -11.96 25.46 -0.29
CA GLU A 206 -12.26 26.72 -0.98
C GLU A 206 -11.20 27.05 -2.04
N LYS A 207 -9.91 26.95 -1.67
CA LYS A 207 -8.80 27.23 -2.59
C LYS A 207 -8.64 26.16 -3.67
N VAL A 208 -8.99 24.93 -3.37
CA VAL A 208 -9.00 23.84 -4.36
C VAL A 208 -10.12 24.05 -5.38
N THR A 209 -11.32 24.42 -4.95
CA THR A 209 -12.50 24.57 -5.82
C THR A 209 -12.60 25.93 -6.52
N ASN A 210 -12.08 26.98 -5.88
CA ASN A 210 -12.08 28.34 -6.41
C ASN A 210 -10.70 29.02 -6.20
N PRO A 211 -9.64 28.60 -6.93
CA PRO A 211 -8.28 29.03 -6.68
C PRO A 211 -8.03 30.52 -6.93
N LYS A 212 -8.76 31.16 -7.85
CA LYS A 212 -8.62 32.59 -8.15
C LYS A 212 -9.44 33.48 -7.20
N GLY A 213 -10.40 32.89 -6.43
CA GLY A 213 -11.35 33.62 -5.58
C GLY A 213 -12.43 34.33 -6.40
N GLU A 214 -13.29 35.06 -5.71
CA GLU A 214 -14.26 35.95 -6.37
C GLU A 214 -13.53 37.16 -6.95
N GLU A 215 -13.75 37.47 -8.23
CA GLU A 215 -13.34 38.76 -8.80
C GLU A 215 -14.11 39.83 -8.01
N LYS A 216 -13.42 40.60 -7.17
CA LYS A 216 -14.01 41.82 -6.64
C LYS A 216 -14.26 42.74 -7.84
N PRO A 217 -15.52 43.19 -8.06
CA PRO A 217 -15.77 44.14 -9.11
C PRO A 217 -14.86 45.35 -8.89
N SER A 218 -14.13 45.74 -9.92
CA SER A 218 -13.30 46.95 -9.91
C SER A 218 -14.18 48.12 -9.50
N MET A 219 -13.90 48.69 -8.35
CA MET A 219 -14.55 49.95 -7.97
C MET A 219 -13.85 51.07 -8.73
N TYR A 220 -14.39 51.37 -9.92
CA TYR A 220 -14.20 52.63 -10.61
C TYR A 220 -15.54 53.17 -11.06
#